data_ff49ae49b2310b5224bf68cd936a3c18
#
_entry.id   ff49ae49b2310b5224bf68cd936a3c18
#
_cell.length_a   1.000
_cell.length_b   1.000
_cell.length_c   1.000
_cell.angle_alpha   90.00
_cell.angle_beta   90.00
_cell.angle_gamma   90.00
#
_symmetry.space_group_name_H-M   'P 1'
#
loop_
_entity.id
_entity.type
_entity.pdbx_description
1 polymer ?
#
loop_
_entity_poly.entity_id
_entity_poly.type
_entity_poly.pdbx_seq_one_letter_code
_entity_poly.pdbx_strand_id
1 'polypeptide(L)' 'MANQVAEIDALKTDVTAVQDAQAATDDMIATLNTMVADFGTMIVDQVSKSEQD' A
#
# COMPACT_ATOMS: atom_id res chain seq x y z
N MET A 1 18.82 -21.43 -27.94
CA MET A 1 18.62 -22.04 -26.60
C MET A 1 19.15 -21.15 -25.52
N ALA A 2 20.39 -20.68 -25.60
CA ALA A 2 20.94 -19.75 -24.60
C ALA A 2 20.10 -18.48 -24.48
N ASN A 3 19.53 -18.01 -25.59
CA ASN A 3 18.72 -16.79 -25.59
C ASN A 3 17.43 -16.96 -24.80
N GLN A 4 16.82 -18.14 -24.87
CA GLN A 4 15.58 -18.41 -24.12
C GLN A 4 15.81 -18.43 -22.62
N VAL A 5 16.93 -18.99 -22.18
CA VAL A 5 17.27 -19.00 -20.76
C VAL A 5 17.50 -17.60 -20.26
N ALA A 6 18.20 -16.77 -21.03
CA ALA A 6 18.44 -15.38 -20.68
C ALA A 6 17.13 -14.58 -20.60
N GLU A 7 16.21 -14.83 -21.53
CA GLU A 7 14.91 -14.16 -21.53
C GLU A 7 14.07 -14.57 -20.32
N ILE A 8 14.09 -15.85 -19.94
CA ILE A 8 13.37 -16.34 -18.77
C ILE A 8 13.94 -15.71 -17.50
N ASP A 9 15.27 -15.63 -17.39
CA ASP A 9 15.91 -15.00 -16.25
C ASP A 9 15.55 -13.52 -16.14
N ALA A 10 15.51 -12.81 -17.28
CA ALA A 10 15.10 -11.41 -17.30
C ALA A 10 13.66 -11.25 -16.85
N LEU A 11 12.79 -12.14 -17.31
CA LEU A 11 11.38 -12.13 -16.88
C LEU A 11 11.23 -12.39 -15.40
N LYS A 12 12.00 -13.32 -14.86
CA LYS A 12 11.98 -13.59 -13.41
C LYS A 12 12.38 -12.36 -12.63
N THR A 13 13.42 -11.66 -13.07
CA THR A 13 13.87 -10.45 -12.41
C THR A 13 12.78 -9.38 -12.46
N ASP A 14 12.15 -9.21 -13.61
CA ASP A 14 11.07 -8.25 -13.77
C ASP A 14 9.87 -8.57 -12.88
N VAL A 15 9.49 -9.84 -12.81
CA VAL A 15 8.37 -10.27 -11.97
C VAL A 15 8.69 -10.01 -10.50
N THR A 16 9.91 -10.31 -10.06
CA THR A 16 10.33 -10.05 -8.68
C THR A 16 10.26 -8.55 -8.38
N ALA A 17 10.73 -7.72 -9.32
CA ALA A 17 10.68 -6.26 -9.14
C ALA A 17 9.24 -5.76 -9.01
N VAL A 18 8.33 -6.31 -9.82
CA VAL A 18 6.90 -5.95 -9.74
C VAL A 18 6.31 -6.40 -8.42
N GLN A 19 6.63 -7.59 -7.97
CA GLN A 19 6.14 -8.10 -6.68
C GLN A 19 6.62 -7.23 -5.52
N ASP A 20 7.88 -6.83 -5.56
CA ASP A 20 8.44 -5.95 -4.52
C ASP A 20 7.75 -4.58 -4.52
N ALA A 21 7.53 -4.02 -5.71
CA ALA A 21 6.84 -2.75 -5.85
C ALA A 21 5.39 -2.86 -5.36
N GLN A 22 4.73 -3.97 -5.65
CA GLN A 22 3.36 -4.21 -5.22
C GLN A 22 3.27 -4.32 -3.70
N ALA A 23 4.23 -5.01 -3.08
CA ALA A 23 4.26 -5.12 -1.62
C ALA A 23 4.43 -3.75 -0.98
N ALA A 24 5.29 -2.90 -1.53
CA ALA A 24 5.46 -1.53 -1.04
C ALA A 24 4.19 -0.72 -1.19
N THR A 25 3.50 -0.87 -2.33
CA THR A 25 2.24 -0.19 -2.58
C THR A 25 1.16 -0.65 -1.61
N ASP A 26 1.10 -1.96 -1.35
CA ASP A 26 0.13 -2.53 -0.40
C ASP A 26 0.36 -1.96 1.00
N ASP A 27 1.62 -1.82 1.41
CA ASP A 27 1.97 -1.24 2.70
C ASP A 27 1.51 0.22 2.79
N MET A 28 1.69 0.97 1.71
CA MET A 28 1.24 2.36 1.66
C MET A 28 -0.28 2.46 1.76
N ILE A 29 -0.99 1.57 1.08
CA ILE A 29 -2.45 1.53 1.15
C ILE A 29 -2.91 1.21 2.58
N ALA A 30 -2.28 0.25 3.23
CA ALA A 30 -2.61 -0.10 4.61
C ALA A 30 -2.38 1.09 5.55
N THR A 31 -1.27 1.80 5.36
CA THR A 31 -0.95 2.98 6.15
C THR A 31 -1.99 4.08 5.93
N LEU A 32 -2.37 4.31 4.67
CA LEU A 32 -3.39 5.29 4.34
C LEU A 32 -4.73 4.95 4.98
N ASN A 33 -5.11 3.68 4.92
CA ASN A 33 -6.37 3.24 5.52
C ASN A 33 -6.38 3.49 7.04
N THR A 34 -5.25 3.24 7.70
CA THR A 34 -5.12 3.50 9.13
C THR A 34 -5.25 5.00 9.41
N MET A 35 -4.60 5.83 8.59
CA MET A 35 -4.68 7.28 8.77
C MET A 35 -6.09 7.80 8.55
N VAL A 36 -6.79 7.28 7.56
CA VAL A 36 -8.18 7.67 7.29
C VAL A 36 -9.09 7.28 8.47
N ALA A 37 -8.90 6.08 9.00
CA ALA A 37 -9.68 5.62 10.15
C ALA A 37 -9.42 6.49 11.38
N ASP A 38 -8.16 6.81 11.65
CA ASP A 38 -7.79 7.66 12.78
C ASP A 38 -8.36 9.07 12.61
N PHE A 39 -8.30 9.59 11.40
CA PHE A 39 -8.84 10.91 11.10
C PHE A 39 -10.35 10.94 11.32
N GLY A 40 -11.05 9.89 10.88
CA GLY A 40 -12.48 9.77 11.11
C GLY A 40 -12.83 9.76 12.59
N THR A 41 -12.06 9.04 13.40
CA THR A 41 -12.25 9.01 14.85
C THR A 41 -12.06 10.39 15.46
N MET A 42 -11.03 11.11 15.02
CA MET A 42 -10.79 12.47 15.52
C MET A 42 -11.90 13.43 15.16
N ILE A 43 -12.45 13.32 13.96
CA ILE A 43 -13.55 14.17 13.53
C ILE A 43 -14.80 13.90 14.38
N VAL A 44 -15.13 12.64 14.59
CA VAL A 44 -16.27 12.25 15.41
C VAL A 44 -16.11 12.79 16.83
N ASP A 45 -14.90 12.67 17.41
CA ASP A 45 -14.64 13.21 18.75
C ASP A 45 -14.86 14.71 18.80
N GLN A 46 -14.38 15.42 17.79
CA GLN A 46 -14.51 16.89 17.74
C GLN A 46 -15.97 17.31 17.63
N VAL A 47 -16.72 16.63 16.78
CA VAL A 47 -18.14 16.91 16.62
C VAL A 47 -18.88 16.64 17.91
N SER A 48 -18.61 15.51 18.56
CA SER A 48 -19.25 15.18 19.83
C SER A 48 -18.98 16.22 20.91
N LYS A 49 -17.74 16.69 20.99
CA LYS A 49 -17.38 17.73 21.97
C LYS A 49 -18.10 19.04 21.67
N SER A 50 -18.20 19.40 20.40
CA SER A 50 -18.90 20.62 20.01
C SER A 50 -20.39 20.56 20.35
N GLU A 51 -21.01 19.40 20.21
CA GLU A 51 -22.41 19.22 20.51
C GLU A 51 -22.68 19.26 22.01
N GLN A 52 -21.74 18.86 22.84
CA GLN A 52 -21.88 18.88 24.30
C GLN A 52 -21.81 20.29 24.87
N ASP A 53 -21.13 21.17 24.19
CA ASP A 53 -21.01 22.58 24.61
C ASP A 53 -22.24 23.38 24.21
#